data_832bdcfd6b5aabcc912e8aad97b1ab7b
#
_entry.id   832bdcfd6b5aabcc912e8aad97b1ab7b
#
_cell.length_a   1.000
_cell.length_b   1.000
_cell.length_c   1.000
_cell.angle_alpha   90.00
_cell.angle_beta   90.00
_cell.angle_gamma   90.00
#
_symmetry.space_group_name_H-M   'P 1'
#
loop_
_entity.id
_entity.type
_entity.pdbx_description
1 polymer ?
#
loop_
_entity_poly.entity_id
_entity_poly.type
_entity_poly.pdbx_seq_one_letter_code
_entity_poly.pdbx_strand_id
1 'polypeptide(L)'
;MQDLSVIILTFNEEKHIARCIKSLATFTNKVFIIDSGSTDKTVEIAKSLGAEVAVNQWVNYATQFNYGIENNPFKTKWLMRMDSDEYVLPELADEINKNLSNTSEDISGMYIKRRVIFFEKWIKHGAFYPMWLLRIWRNGHGICEESWMDEHIKLFQGKTIQMANDLVDHNLNNITWWTQKHNLYTIREVIDILNIKYNFRDFVAVEPKLFGTQEERKRYLKVKYASVPLFTRPIFYFIYRYFLRLGFIDGKQGLMWHFLQGFWYRFLIDVKIYEIYQRVGRDKQAIIQFFKTEYDKDLTK
;
A
#
# COMPACT_ATOMS: atom_id res chain seq x y z
N MET A 1 -7.51 8.84 25.84
CA MET A 1 -7.57 8.89 24.37
C MET A 1 -6.53 9.85 23.85
N GLN A 2 -5.76 9.43 22.84
CA GLN A 2 -4.70 10.25 22.26
C GLN A 2 -5.28 11.35 21.36
N ASP A 3 -4.51 12.43 21.18
CA ASP A 3 -4.83 13.47 20.19
C ASP A 3 -4.41 13.06 18.78
N LEU A 4 -5.01 11.96 18.34
CA LEU A 4 -4.77 11.24 17.09
C LEU A 4 -6.09 10.94 16.41
N SER A 5 -6.21 11.21 15.11
CA SER A 5 -7.28 10.70 14.28
C SER A 5 -6.75 9.69 13.25
N VAL A 6 -7.59 8.70 12.94
CA VAL A 6 -7.26 7.63 11.97
C VAL A 6 -8.08 7.87 10.71
N ILE A 7 -7.39 7.88 9.56
CA ILE A 7 -8.03 7.99 8.24
C ILE A 7 -7.99 6.62 7.58
N ILE A 8 -9.16 6.14 7.12
CA ILE A 8 -9.34 4.83 6.50
C ILE A 8 -10.06 5.03 5.17
N LEU A 9 -9.52 4.48 4.09
CA LEU A 9 -10.22 4.41 2.81
C LEU A 9 -11.02 3.11 2.73
N THR A 10 -12.26 3.20 2.22
CA THR A 10 -13.13 2.02 2.09
C THR A 10 -13.81 1.93 0.72
N PHE A 11 -13.98 0.68 0.27
CA PHE A 11 -14.87 0.29 -0.82
C PHE A 11 -15.24 -1.18 -0.69
N ASN A 12 -16.47 -1.47 -0.24
CA ASN A 12 -16.99 -2.82 0.00
C ASN A 12 -16.13 -3.65 0.98
N GLU A 13 -15.97 -3.14 2.20
CA GLU A 13 -15.12 -3.67 3.25
C GLU A 13 -15.92 -4.15 4.50
N GLU A 14 -17.18 -4.56 4.33
CA GLU A 14 -18.06 -5.00 5.42
C GLU A 14 -17.46 -6.12 6.28
N LYS A 15 -16.59 -6.97 5.69
CA LYS A 15 -15.91 -8.06 6.38
C LYS A 15 -14.82 -7.60 7.33
N HIS A 16 -14.23 -6.43 7.09
CA HIS A 16 -13.01 -5.96 7.73
C HIS A 16 -13.23 -4.79 8.67
N ILE A 17 -14.07 -3.82 8.25
CA ILE A 17 -14.15 -2.50 8.86
C ILE A 17 -14.47 -2.53 10.37
N ALA A 18 -15.32 -3.48 10.81
CA ALA A 18 -15.64 -3.60 12.22
C ALA A 18 -14.42 -3.99 13.07
N ARG A 19 -13.58 -4.93 12.60
CA ARG A 19 -12.36 -5.34 13.27
C ARG A 19 -11.35 -4.21 13.32
N CYS A 20 -11.17 -3.51 12.20
CA CYS A 20 -10.28 -2.36 12.07
C CYS A 20 -10.65 -1.30 13.12
N ILE A 21 -11.88 -0.79 13.13
CA ILE A 21 -12.33 0.28 14.05
C ILE A 21 -12.22 -0.17 15.52
N LYS A 22 -12.67 -1.38 15.86
CA LYS A 22 -12.60 -1.89 17.23
C LYS A 22 -11.17 -1.99 17.76
N SER A 23 -10.18 -2.27 16.90
CA SER A 23 -8.78 -2.35 17.31
C SER A 23 -8.17 -0.99 17.71
N LEU A 24 -8.81 0.11 17.32
CA LEU A 24 -8.36 1.48 17.62
C LEU A 24 -8.87 2.01 18.97
N ALA A 25 -9.92 1.39 19.53
CA ALA A 25 -10.68 1.91 20.66
C ALA A 25 -9.85 2.13 21.94
N THR A 26 -8.69 1.50 22.08
CA THR A 26 -7.82 1.63 23.25
C THR A 26 -6.97 2.92 23.24
N PHE A 27 -6.80 3.57 22.10
CA PHE A 27 -5.99 4.78 21.98
C PHE A 27 -6.71 5.96 21.30
N THR A 28 -7.71 5.71 20.45
CA THR A 28 -8.50 6.78 19.84
C THR A 28 -9.91 6.33 19.50
N ASN A 29 -10.85 7.28 19.52
CA ASN A 29 -12.21 7.14 18.97
C ASN A 29 -12.45 8.09 17.77
N LYS A 30 -11.42 8.81 17.32
CA LYS A 30 -11.50 9.77 16.22
C LYS A 30 -11.16 9.04 14.90
N VAL A 31 -12.14 8.33 14.34
CA VAL A 31 -12.00 7.57 13.10
C VAL A 31 -12.74 8.28 11.98
N PHE A 32 -12.04 8.63 10.92
CA PHE A 32 -12.58 9.25 9.71
C PHE A 32 -12.43 8.31 8.51
N ILE A 33 -13.55 7.96 7.91
CA ILE A 33 -13.63 7.04 6.77
C ILE A 33 -13.95 7.84 5.51
N ILE A 34 -13.16 7.58 4.46
CA ILE A 34 -13.45 8.09 3.12
C ILE A 34 -13.93 6.91 2.28
N ASP A 35 -15.23 6.87 2.08
CA ASP A 35 -15.88 5.79 1.32
C ASP A 35 -16.00 6.14 -0.15
N SER A 36 -15.65 5.20 -1.02
CA SER A 36 -15.67 5.37 -2.48
C SER A 36 -16.98 4.91 -3.14
N GLY A 37 -18.07 4.91 -2.38
CA GLY A 37 -19.39 4.49 -2.85
C GLY A 37 -19.66 2.99 -2.63
N SER A 38 -19.38 2.49 -1.42
CA SER A 38 -19.69 1.11 -1.03
C SER A 38 -21.18 0.80 -1.18
N THR A 39 -21.46 -0.40 -1.68
CA THR A 39 -22.83 -0.93 -1.88
C THR A 39 -23.22 -2.02 -0.89
N ASP A 40 -22.25 -2.46 -0.08
CA ASP A 40 -22.43 -3.39 1.05
C ASP A 40 -22.71 -2.65 2.36
N LYS A 41 -22.60 -3.33 3.50
CA LYS A 41 -22.84 -2.75 4.83
C LYS A 41 -21.67 -1.96 5.41
N THR A 42 -20.63 -1.66 4.64
CA THR A 42 -19.42 -0.96 5.12
C THR A 42 -19.75 0.32 5.88
N VAL A 43 -20.51 1.22 5.24
CA VAL A 43 -20.86 2.54 5.81
C VAL A 43 -21.77 2.41 7.03
N GLU A 44 -22.74 1.51 7.00
CA GLU A 44 -23.65 1.24 8.12
C GLU A 44 -22.85 0.78 9.34
N ILE A 45 -21.98 -0.23 9.17
CA ILE A 45 -21.14 -0.78 10.24
C ILE A 45 -20.22 0.31 10.82
N ALA A 46 -19.56 1.09 9.95
CA ALA A 46 -18.65 2.13 10.37
C ALA A 46 -19.34 3.19 11.27
N LYS A 47 -20.49 3.69 10.82
CA LYS A 47 -21.28 4.67 11.59
C LYS A 47 -21.79 4.10 12.90
N SER A 48 -22.23 2.83 12.92
CA SER A 48 -22.68 2.17 14.16
C SER A 48 -21.58 2.04 15.22
N LEU A 49 -20.31 2.08 14.80
CA LEU A 49 -19.13 2.06 15.67
C LEU A 49 -18.57 3.45 15.97
N GLY A 50 -19.30 4.51 15.61
CA GLY A 50 -18.95 5.89 15.94
C GLY A 50 -17.93 6.54 15.00
N ALA A 51 -17.66 5.97 13.83
CA ALA A 51 -16.81 6.61 12.84
C ALA A 51 -17.55 7.71 12.08
N GLU A 52 -16.85 8.82 11.80
CA GLU A 52 -17.30 9.81 10.83
C GLU A 52 -17.04 9.31 9.42
N VAL A 53 -18.00 9.47 8.51
CA VAL A 53 -17.91 8.94 7.15
C VAL A 53 -18.22 10.04 6.14
N ALA A 54 -17.27 10.29 5.22
CA ALA A 54 -17.49 11.09 4.02
C ALA A 54 -17.48 10.18 2.79
N VAL A 55 -18.38 10.45 1.86
CA VAL A 55 -18.38 9.77 0.54
C VAL A 55 -17.64 10.66 -0.46
N ASN A 56 -16.64 10.11 -1.11
CA ASN A 56 -15.90 10.80 -2.17
C ASN A 56 -15.67 9.86 -3.36
N GLN A 57 -15.92 10.36 -4.57
CA GLN A 57 -15.75 9.54 -5.76
C GLN A 57 -14.29 9.14 -5.95
N TRP A 58 -14.07 7.87 -6.24
CA TRP A 58 -12.73 7.33 -6.47
C TRP A 58 -12.07 7.91 -7.73
N VAL A 59 -10.89 8.47 -7.57
CA VAL A 59 -9.99 8.85 -8.68
C VAL A 59 -8.74 7.96 -8.63
N ASN A 60 -7.93 8.13 -7.60
CA ASN A 60 -6.78 7.28 -7.27
C ASN A 60 -6.58 7.28 -5.74
N TYR A 61 -5.63 6.48 -5.26
CA TYR A 61 -5.40 6.34 -3.83
C TYR A 61 -4.94 7.66 -3.18
N ALA A 62 -3.98 8.35 -3.79
CA ALA A 62 -3.42 9.58 -3.24
C ALA A 62 -4.47 10.71 -3.17
N THR A 63 -5.24 10.92 -4.25
CA THR A 63 -6.34 11.89 -4.26
C THR A 63 -7.36 11.59 -3.17
N GLN A 64 -7.76 10.33 -3.02
CA GLN A 64 -8.73 9.91 -2.02
C GLN A 64 -8.19 10.10 -0.59
N PHE A 65 -6.92 9.76 -0.37
CA PHE A 65 -6.33 9.87 0.96
C PHE A 65 -6.06 11.33 1.34
N ASN A 66 -5.59 12.16 0.40
CA ASN A 66 -5.38 13.59 0.62
C ASN A 66 -6.71 14.32 0.87
N TYR A 67 -7.78 13.93 0.16
CA TYR A 67 -9.13 14.41 0.50
C TYR A 67 -9.46 14.12 1.97
N GLY A 68 -9.12 12.92 2.47
CA GLY A 68 -9.29 12.55 3.87
C GLY A 68 -8.45 13.40 4.83
N ILE A 69 -7.23 13.78 4.46
CA ILE A 69 -6.39 14.68 5.28
C ILE A 69 -7.02 16.07 5.36
N GLU A 70 -7.42 16.63 4.21
CA GLU A 70 -7.94 17.99 4.09
C GLU A 70 -9.32 18.17 4.76
N ASN A 71 -10.18 17.16 4.67
CA ASN A 71 -11.56 17.22 5.16
C ASN A 71 -11.75 16.50 6.50
N ASN A 72 -10.66 16.16 7.20
CA ASN A 72 -10.74 15.49 8.50
C ASN A 72 -11.47 16.38 9.53
N PRO A 73 -12.61 15.95 10.08
CA PRO A 73 -13.38 16.74 11.04
C PRO A 73 -12.67 16.89 12.39
N PHE A 74 -11.73 15.97 12.68
CA PHE A 74 -10.97 15.94 13.93
C PHE A 74 -9.67 16.72 13.77
N LYS A 75 -9.59 17.91 14.27
CA LYS A 75 -8.37 18.74 14.25
C LYS A 75 -7.34 18.25 15.26
N THR A 76 -6.84 17.03 15.08
CA THR A 76 -5.89 16.39 15.97
C THR A 76 -4.44 16.75 15.67
N LYS A 77 -3.57 16.62 16.66
CA LYS A 77 -2.12 16.83 16.51
C LYS A 77 -1.47 15.78 15.63
N TRP A 78 -1.99 14.54 15.64
CA TRP A 78 -1.46 13.41 14.90
C TRP A 78 -2.52 12.82 13.97
N LEU A 79 -2.05 12.32 12.84
CA LEU A 79 -2.83 11.53 11.87
C LEU A 79 -2.24 10.13 11.78
N MET A 80 -3.11 9.14 11.59
CA MET A 80 -2.71 7.76 11.31
C MET A 80 -3.40 7.26 10.03
N ARG A 81 -2.63 6.62 9.15
CA ARG A 81 -3.15 5.86 8.01
C ARG A 81 -3.37 4.41 8.39
N MET A 82 -4.57 3.92 8.12
CA MET A 82 -4.93 2.51 8.21
C MET A 82 -5.61 2.06 6.92
N ASP A 83 -5.36 0.84 6.51
CA ASP A 83 -6.15 0.18 5.49
C ASP A 83 -7.29 -0.62 6.19
N SER A 84 -8.46 -0.75 5.55
CA SER A 84 -9.66 -1.35 6.19
C SER A 84 -9.49 -2.79 6.66
N ASP A 85 -8.60 -3.55 6.00
CA ASP A 85 -8.26 -4.94 6.32
C ASP A 85 -7.11 -5.07 7.36
N GLU A 86 -6.60 -3.93 7.86
CA GLU A 86 -5.61 -3.89 8.92
C GLU A 86 -6.25 -3.81 10.32
N TYR A 87 -5.50 -4.23 11.35
CA TYR A 87 -5.86 -4.02 12.75
C TYR A 87 -4.62 -3.89 13.64
N VAL A 88 -4.81 -3.19 14.75
CA VAL A 88 -3.78 -2.91 15.75
C VAL A 88 -3.83 -3.99 16.84
N LEU A 89 -2.67 -4.57 17.16
CA LEU A 89 -2.52 -5.49 18.30
C LEU A 89 -2.40 -4.70 19.61
N PRO A 90 -2.75 -5.28 20.76
CA PRO A 90 -2.66 -4.61 22.06
C PRO A 90 -1.28 -4.02 22.32
N GLU A 91 -0.19 -4.74 22.00
CA GLU A 91 1.17 -4.30 22.21
C GLU A 91 1.51 -3.03 21.41
N LEU A 92 1.01 -2.93 20.17
CA LEU A 92 1.18 -1.74 19.35
C LEU A 92 0.32 -0.59 19.89
N ALA A 93 -0.89 -0.86 20.35
CA ALA A 93 -1.76 0.15 20.94
C ALA A 93 -1.12 0.80 22.20
N ASP A 94 -0.54 -0.02 23.07
CA ASP A 94 0.19 0.44 24.25
C ASP A 94 1.42 1.28 23.86
N GLU A 95 2.16 0.85 22.85
CA GLU A 95 3.30 1.58 22.34
C GLU A 95 2.89 2.93 21.71
N ILE A 96 1.78 2.97 20.96
CA ILE A 96 1.19 4.21 20.42
C ILE A 96 0.84 5.17 21.57
N ASN A 97 0.14 4.69 22.60
CA ASN A 97 -0.23 5.49 23.75
C ASN A 97 1.01 6.11 24.43
N LYS A 98 2.03 5.30 24.66
CA LYS A 98 3.29 5.74 25.29
C LYS A 98 4.03 6.77 24.44
N ASN A 99 4.21 6.49 23.15
CA ASN A 99 4.99 7.35 22.27
C ASN A 99 4.30 8.69 22.02
N LEU A 100 3.00 8.72 21.72
CA LEU A 100 2.29 9.98 21.44
C LEU A 100 2.30 10.94 22.65
N SER A 101 2.32 10.39 23.87
CA SER A 101 2.36 11.20 25.10
C SER A 101 3.76 11.78 25.39
N ASN A 102 4.84 11.15 24.91
CA ASN A 102 6.21 11.46 25.28
C ASN A 102 7.10 11.89 24.12
N THR A 103 6.59 11.93 22.89
CA THR A 103 7.40 12.23 21.70
C THR A 103 7.77 13.72 21.64
N SER A 104 9.07 13.99 21.48
CA SER A 104 9.60 15.35 21.33
C SER A 104 9.07 16.05 20.07
N GLU A 105 9.12 17.39 20.07
CA GLU A 105 8.54 18.18 18.96
C GLU A 105 9.28 18.04 17.64
N ASP A 106 10.53 17.64 17.64
CA ASP A 106 11.31 17.41 16.43
C ASP A 106 10.96 16.11 15.70
N ILE A 107 10.19 15.22 16.33
CA ILE A 107 9.67 13.99 15.72
C ILE A 107 8.35 14.28 15.02
N SER A 108 8.31 14.06 13.70
CA SER A 108 7.12 14.29 12.86
C SER A 108 6.49 13.02 12.32
N GLY A 109 7.14 11.85 12.44
CA GLY A 109 6.59 10.62 11.92
C GLY A 109 7.05 9.36 12.63
N MET A 110 6.22 8.31 12.55
CA MET A 110 6.48 7.01 13.16
C MET A 110 6.27 5.91 12.12
N TYR A 111 7.34 5.13 11.90
CA TYR A 111 7.28 3.94 11.05
C TYR A 111 6.80 2.74 11.87
N ILE A 112 5.87 1.98 11.31
CA ILE A 112 5.34 0.74 11.88
C ILE A 112 5.62 -0.39 10.90
N LYS A 113 6.01 -1.56 11.41
CA LYS A 113 6.18 -2.76 10.59
C LYS A 113 4.82 -3.37 10.29
N ARG A 114 4.62 -3.83 9.05
CA ARG A 114 3.42 -4.53 8.65
C ARG A 114 3.65 -6.04 8.64
N ARG A 115 2.81 -6.75 9.40
CA ARG A 115 2.72 -8.21 9.43
C ARG A 115 1.59 -8.67 8.53
N VAL A 116 1.88 -9.45 7.50
CA VAL A 116 0.86 -9.97 6.57
C VAL A 116 0.43 -11.36 7.01
N ILE A 117 -0.89 -11.54 7.17
CA ILE A 117 -1.51 -12.84 7.43
C ILE A 117 -2.12 -13.37 6.13
N PHE A 118 -1.75 -14.58 5.75
CA PHE A 118 -2.27 -15.27 4.58
C PHE A 118 -2.70 -16.69 4.95
N PHE A 119 -3.98 -17.01 4.74
CA PHE A 119 -4.59 -18.26 5.23
C PHE A 119 -4.24 -18.52 6.71
N GLU A 120 -4.59 -17.58 7.57
CA GLU A 120 -4.39 -17.60 9.03
C GLU A 120 -2.92 -17.73 9.48
N LYS A 121 -1.96 -17.60 8.57
CA LYS A 121 -0.55 -17.70 8.89
C LYS A 121 0.20 -16.40 8.60
N TRP A 122 1.04 -15.98 9.54
CA TRP A 122 1.97 -14.88 9.33
C TRP A 122 3.07 -15.29 8.34
N ILE A 123 3.14 -14.56 7.21
CA ILE A 123 4.21 -14.69 6.22
C ILE A 123 5.40 -13.84 6.67
N LYS A 124 6.37 -14.49 7.27
CA LYS A 124 7.51 -13.83 7.93
C LYS A 124 8.77 -13.82 7.07
N HIS A 125 8.99 -14.89 6.31
CA HIS A 125 10.22 -15.09 5.54
C HIS A 125 10.08 -14.60 4.09
N GLY A 126 11.08 -14.84 3.25
CA GLY A 126 11.06 -14.46 1.84
C GLY A 126 11.32 -12.97 1.60
N ALA A 127 12.02 -12.27 2.49
CA ALA A 127 12.27 -10.82 2.44
C ALA A 127 10.98 -9.98 2.40
N PHE A 128 9.89 -10.50 2.98
CA PHE A 128 8.62 -9.79 3.04
C PHE A 128 8.45 -9.04 4.37
N TYR A 129 9.05 -9.54 5.43
CA TYR A 129 9.08 -8.89 6.74
C TYR A 129 10.53 -8.64 7.17
N PRO A 130 10.83 -7.52 7.84
CA PRO A 130 9.96 -6.40 8.18
C PRO A 130 9.71 -5.46 6.99
N MET A 131 8.45 -5.03 6.82
CA MET A 131 8.06 -3.99 5.88
C MET A 131 7.69 -2.73 6.68
N TRP A 132 8.57 -1.75 6.66
CA TRP A 132 8.37 -0.48 7.35
C TRP A 132 7.51 0.46 6.54
N LEU A 133 6.46 1.00 7.16
CA LEU A 133 5.55 1.98 6.56
C LEU A 133 5.39 3.16 7.51
N LEU A 134 5.45 4.38 6.99
CA LEU A 134 5.11 5.57 7.75
C LEU A 134 3.60 5.59 7.95
N ARG A 135 3.16 5.33 9.18
CA ARG A 135 1.74 5.15 9.50
C ARG A 135 1.18 6.26 10.38
N ILE A 136 2.00 6.90 11.21
CA ILE A 136 1.59 8.00 12.08
C ILE A 136 2.48 9.20 11.80
N TRP A 137 1.86 10.38 11.66
CA TRP A 137 2.62 11.63 11.45
C TRP A 137 1.88 12.84 12.05
N ARG A 138 2.62 13.94 12.29
CA ARG A 138 2.03 15.19 12.74
C ARG A 138 1.15 15.78 11.64
N ASN A 139 -0.04 16.21 12.03
CA ASN A 139 -0.96 16.88 11.12
C ASN A 139 -0.31 18.13 10.52
N GLY A 140 -0.42 18.32 9.20
CA GLY A 140 0.23 19.39 8.46
C GLY A 140 1.70 19.16 8.11
N HIS A 141 2.32 18.02 8.51
CA HIS A 141 3.73 17.73 8.21
C HIS A 141 3.93 16.73 7.08
N GLY A 142 2.87 16.21 6.48
CA GLY A 142 2.97 15.24 5.39
C GLY A 142 1.69 15.08 4.60
N ILE A 143 1.85 14.59 3.37
CA ILE A 143 0.77 14.24 2.44
C ILE A 143 1.03 12.86 1.84
N CYS A 144 -0.01 12.27 1.24
CA CYS A 144 0.14 11.09 0.40
C CYS A 144 0.68 11.54 -0.97
N GLU A 145 1.83 10.98 -1.38
CA GLU A 145 2.42 11.30 -2.69
C GLU A 145 1.60 10.70 -3.84
N GLU A 146 1.55 11.38 -4.96
CA GLU A 146 0.93 10.86 -6.17
C GLU A 146 1.85 9.84 -6.85
N SER A 147 1.42 8.58 -6.86
CA SER A 147 2.07 7.48 -7.57
C SER A 147 1.01 6.57 -8.19
N TRP A 148 1.38 5.80 -9.24
CA TRP A 148 0.47 4.78 -9.79
C TRP A 148 0.36 3.56 -8.88
N MET A 149 1.43 3.25 -8.16
CA MET A 149 1.53 2.14 -7.21
C MET A 149 2.45 2.51 -6.05
N ASP A 150 2.20 1.91 -4.87
CA ASP A 150 3.01 2.07 -3.66
C ASP A 150 3.06 3.53 -3.14
N GLU A 151 1.89 4.17 -3.03
CA GLU A 151 1.77 5.52 -2.49
C GLU A 151 2.23 5.58 -1.03
N HIS A 152 3.17 6.49 -0.74
CA HIS A 152 3.73 6.69 0.59
C HIS A 152 3.30 8.04 1.16
N ILE A 153 3.27 8.11 2.50
CA ILE A 153 3.19 9.41 3.16
C ILE A 153 4.57 10.05 3.10
N LYS A 154 4.65 11.21 2.47
CA LYS A 154 5.87 12.03 2.36
C LYS A 154 5.83 13.13 3.40
N LEU A 155 6.81 13.15 4.29
CA LEU A 155 6.98 14.24 5.26
C LEU A 155 7.72 15.41 4.64
N PHE A 156 7.33 16.62 5.03
CA PHE A 156 7.99 17.86 4.62
C PHE A 156 9.08 18.27 5.61
N GLN A 157 8.94 17.86 6.88
CA GLN A 157 9.84 18.29 7.98
C GLN A 157 9.84 17.31 9.13
N GLY A 158 10.82 17.48 10.02
CA GLY A 158 10.98 16.72 11.24
C GLY A 158 11.65 15.36 11.03
N LYS A 159 11.94 14.69 12.14
CA LYS A 159 12.56 13.37 12.19
C LYS A 159 11.51 12.29 12.30
N THR A 160 11.92 11.05 12.10
CA THR A 160 11.08 9.87 12.26
C THR A 160 11.67 8.91 13.28
N ILE A 161 10.79 8.14 13.92
CA ILE A 161 11.15 7.01 14.77
C ILE A 161 10.54 5.72 14.23
N GLN A 162 11.11 4.59 14.64
CA GLN A 162 10.59 3.26 14.33
C GLN A 162 9.97 2.66 15.60
N MET A 163 8.77 2.12 15.44
CA MET A 163 8.07 1.42 16.51
C MET A 163 8.49 -0.06 16.58
N ALA A 164 8.51 -0.62 17.77
CA ALA A 164 8.94 -2.01 18.00
C ALA A 164 7.89 -3.02 17.57
N ASN A 165 6.59 -2.69 17.73
CA ASN A 165 5.47 -3.60 17.49
C ASN A 165 4.89 -3.47 16.07
N ASP A 166 4.08 -4.45 15.68
CA ASP A 166 3.60 -4.63 14.32
C ASP A 166 2.13 -4.24 14.16
N LEU A 167 1.80 -3.64 13.03
CA LEU A 167 0.45 -3.56 12.47
C LEU A 167 0.15 -4.84 11.69
N VAL A 168 -1.06 -5.38 11.81
CA VAL A 168 -1.45 -6.61 11.12
C VAL A 168 -2.33 -6.30 9.92
N ASP A 169 -1.92 -6.78 8.76
CA ASP A 169 -2.66 -6.83 7.50
C ASP A 169 -3.22 -8.24 7.34
N HIS A 170 -4.56 -8.37 7.39
CA HIS A 170 -5.24 -9.66 7.32
C HIS A 170 -6.53 -9.55 6.51
N ASN A 171 -6.43 -9.80 5.23
CA ASN A 171 -7.58 -9.79 4.33
C ASN A 171 -8.38 -11.09 4.45
N LEU A 172 -9.68 -10.99 4.71
CA LEU A 172 -10.61 -12.10 4.93
C LEU A 172 -11.33 -12.55 3.64
N ASN A 173 -11.06 -11.91 2.52
CA ASN A 173 -11.64 -12.30 1.25
C ASN A 173 -11.02 -13.61 0.74
N ASN A 174 -11.77 -14.33 -0.09
CA ASN A 174 -11.30 -15.59 -0.65
C ASN A 174 -10.24 -15.40 -1.75
N ILE A 175 -9.64 -16.51 -2.17
CA ILE A 175 -8.56 -16.48 -3.18
C ILE A 175 -9.04 -15.99 -4.55
N THR A 176 -10.30 -16.23 -4.92
CA THR A 176 -10.88 -15.73 -6.18
C THR A 176 -10.88 -14.21 -6.19
N TRP A 177 -11.37 -13.57 -5.14
CA TRP A 177 -11.33 -12.12 -4.99
C TRP A 177 -9.89 -11.59 -5.01
N TRP A 178 -8.99 -12.27 -4.28
CA TRP A 178 -7.59 -11.88 -4.22
C TRP A 178 -6.93 -11.90 -5.61
N THR A 179 -7.13 -12.97 -6.38
CA THR A 179 -6.55 -13.09 -7.74
C THR A 179 -7.15 -12.07 -8.71
N GLN A 180 -8.46 -11.81 -8.62
CA GLN A 180 -9.11 -10.76 -9.43
C GLN A 180 -8.55 -9.37 -9.12
N LYS A 181 -8.43 -9.01 -7.84
CA LYS A 181 -7.84 -7.74 -7.39
C LYS A 181 -6.39 -7.60 -7.89
N HIS A 182 -5.58 -8.65 -7.74
CA HIS A 182 -4.18 -8.62 -8.20
C HIS A 182 -4.08 -8.58 -9.73
N ASN A 183 -4.98 -9.22 -10.47
CA ASN A 183 -5.03 -9.06 -11.92
C ASN A 183 -5.29 -7.60 -12.34
N LEU A 184 -6.16 -6.87 -11.63
CA LEU A 184 -6.36 -5.44 -11.89
C LEU A 184 -5.12 -4.61 -11.51
N TYR A 185 -4.44 -4.95 -10.42
CA TYR A 185 -3.20 -4.27 -10.01
C TYR A 185 -2.07 -4.45 -11.01
N THR A 186 -2.02 -5.58 -11.76
CA THR A 186 -0.98 -5.76 -12.79
C THR A 186 -1.01 -4.68 -13.86
N ILE A 187 -2.18 -4.11 -14.19
CA ILE A 187 -2.29 -3.03 -15.18
C ILE A 187 -1.54 -1.78 -14.71
N ARG A 188 -1.70 -1.41 -13.44
CA ARG A 188 -0.98 -0.26 -12.85
C ARG A 188 0.52 -0.51 -12.81
N GLU A 189 0.94 -1.73 -12.44
CA GLU A 189 2.36 -2.10 -12.40
C GLU A 189 2.97 -2.14 -13.81
N VAL A 190 2.21 -2.58 -14.84
CA VAL A 190 2.63 -2.51 -16.25
C VAL A 190 2.89 -1.07 -16.66
N ILE A 191 1.97 -0.14 -16.34
CA ILE A 191 2.16 1.28 -16.62
C ILE A 191 3.43 1.80 -15.96
N ASP A 192 3.66 1.46 -14.71
CA ASP A 192 4.80 1.92 -13.92
C ASP A 192 6.13 1.40 -14.49
N ILE A 193 6.18 0.11 -14.88
CA ILE A 193 7.35 -0.50 -15.55
C ILE A 193 7.59 0.12 -16.93
N LEU A 194 6.54 0.32 -17.72
CA LEU A 194 6.67 0.96 -19.02
C LEU A 194 7.06 2.44 -18.90
N ASN A 195 6.59 3.14 -17.86
CA ASN A 195 6.99 4.51 -17.59
C ASN A 195 8.48 4.62 -17.26
N ILE A 196 9.07 3.67 -16.54
CA ILE A 196 10.54 3.61 -16.32
C ILE A 196 11.28 3.55 -17.65
N LYS A 197 10.73 2.84 -18.65
CA LYS A 197 11.39 2.63 -19.93
C LYS A 197 11.15 3.75 -20.96
N TYR A 198 9.93 4.28 -21.00
CA TYR A 198 9.48 5.20 -22.06
C TYR A 198 9.31 6.64 -21.59
N ASN A 199 9.36 6.88 -20.27
CA ASN A 199 9.14 8.19 -19.67
C ASN A 199 7.89 8.88 -20.22
N PHE A 200 6.70 8.30 -19.95
CA PHE A 200 5.42 8.84 -20.45
C PHE A 200 5.13 10.22 -19.86
N ARG A 201 5.40 10.38 -18.56
CA ARG A 201 5.35 11.65 -17.85
C ARG A 201 6.54 11.78 -16.90
N ASP A 202 6.95 13.03 -16.67
CA ASP A 202 7.96 13.34 -15.67
C ASP A 202 7.33 13.27 -14.27
N PHE A 203 7.71 12.27 -13.50
CA PHE A 203 7.46 12.24 -12.08
C PHE A 203 8.61 12.92 -11.35
N VAL A 204 8.30 13.68 -10.31
CA VAL A 204 9.28 13.99 -9.26
C VAL A 204 9.53 12.70 -8.48
N ALA A 205 10.20 11.75 -9.11
CA ALA A 205 10.51 10.46 -8.54
C ALA A 205 11.69 10.60 -7.59
N VAL A 206 11.64 9.84 -6.50
CA VAL A 206 12.81 9.61 -5.63
C VAL A 206 13.96 9.09 -6.50
N GLU A 207 15.14 9.70 -6.40
CA GLU A 207 16.32 9.24 -7.16
C GLU A 207 16.69 7.80 -6.78
N PRO A 208 16.98 6.94 -7.77
CA PRO A 208 17.34 5.54 -7.50
C PRO A 208 18.78 5.46 -6.95
N LYS A 209 18.95 5.18 -5.65
CA LYS A 209 20.28 5.01 -5.00
C LYS A 209 20.34 3.69 -4.24
N LEU A 210 21.41 2.90 -4.48
CA LEU A 210 21.59 1.60 -3.83
C LEU A 210 21.83 1.73 -2.31
N PHE A 211 22.59 2.74 -1.91
CA PHE A 211 22.98 3.01 -0.51
C PHE A 211 22.23 4.20 0.10
N GLY A 212 21.10 4.58 -0.48
CA GLY A 212 20.24 5.65 0.01
C GLY A 212 19.21 5.18 1.02
N THR A 213 18.13 5.96 1.16
CA THR A 213 16.96 5.62 2.00
C THR A 213 16.32 4.31 1.54
N GLN A 214 15.37 3.80 2.34
CA GLN A 214 14.64 2.58 1.94
C GLN A 214 13.89 2.78 0.62
N GLU A 215 13.30 3.95 0.41
CA GLU A 215 12.57 4.34 -0.79
C GLU A 215 13.51 4.43 -2.01
N GLU A 216 14.65 5.11 -1.88
CA GLU A 216 15.67 5.23 -2.94
C GLU A 216 16.21 3.85 -3.36
N ARG A 217 16.46 2.96 -2.39
CA ARG A 217 16.92 1.60 -2.64
C ARG A 217 15.84 0.76 -3.31
N LYS A 218 14.57 0.85 -2.88
CA LYS A 218 13.45 0.18 -3.56
C LYS A 218 13.33 0.65 -5.01
N ARG A 219 13.42 1.95 -5.25
CA ARG A 219 13.38 2.52 -6.62
C ARG A 219 14.53 2.00 -7.47
N TYR A 220 15.76 1.98 -6.94
CA TYR A 220 16.92 1.41 -7.63
C TYR A 220 16.69 -0.05 -8.02
N LEU A 221 16.23 -0.88 -7.09
CA LEU A 221 15.94 -2.29 -7.36
C LEU A 221 14.81 -2.47 -8.39
N LYS A 222 13.79 -1.62 -8.37
CA LYS A 222 12.69 -1.63 -9.35
C LYS A 222 13.20 -1.30 -10.76
N VAL A 223 14.05 -0.28 -10.90
CA VAL A 223 14.69 0.06 -12.19
C VAL A 223 15.56 -1.10 -12.70
N LYS A 224 16.37 -1.69 -11.83
CA LYS A 224 17.19 -2.87 -12.20
C LYS A 224 16.33 -4.07 -12.59
N TYR A 225 15.26 -4.35 -11.84
CA TYR A 225 14.29 -5.39 -12.19
C TYR A 225 13.64 -5.15 -13.55
N ALA A 226 13.24 -3.90 -13.85
CA ALA A 226 12.61 -3.53 -15.12
C ALA A 226 13.57 -3.73 -16.33
N SER A 227 14.89 -3.66 -16.13
CA SER A 227 15.90 -3.89 -17.20
C SER A 227 16.17 -5.37 -17.50
N VAL A 228 15.77 -6.30 -16.62
CA VAL A 228 15.93 -7.74 -16.84
C VAL A 228 14.93 -8.22 -17.90
N PRO A 229 15.30 -9.18 -18.79
CA PRO A 229 14.40 -9.70 -19.82
C PRO A 229 13.09 -10.24 -19.26
N LEU A 230 12.00 -10.03 -20.02
CA LEU A 230 10.68 -10.56 -19.68
C LEU A 230 10.74 -12.08 -19.48
N PHE A 231 9.86 -12.60 -18.64
CA PHE A 231 9.70 -14.00 -18.26
C PHE A 231 10.84 -14.60 -17.42
N THR A 232 12.06 -14.09 -17.51
CA THR A 232 13.18 -14.57 -16.69
C THR A 232 13.18 -13.95 -15.30
N ARG A 233 12.85 -12.65 -15.21
CA ARG A 233 12.85 -11.91 -13.95
C ARG A 233 11.87 -12.42 -12.88
N PRO A 234 10.65 -12.91 -13.20
CA PRO A 234 9.78 -13.53 -12.21
C PRO A 234 10.34 -14.83 -11.63
N ILE A 235 11.02 -15.63 -12.46
CA ILE A 235 11.67 -16.89 -12.05
C ILE A 235 12.76 -16.60 -11.02
N PHE A 236 13.71 -15.69 -11.36
CA PHE A 236 14.79 -15.31 -10.44
C PHE A 236 14.25 -14.66 -9.15
N TYR A 237 13.20 -13.84 -9.24
CA TYR A 237 12.58 -13.24 -8.08
C TYR A 237 11.93 -14.29 -7.16
N PHE A 238 11.25 -15.29 -7.72
CA PHE A 238 10.68 -16.40 -6.95
C PHE A 238 11.78 -17.22 -6.28
N ILE A 239 12.84 -17.62 -7.01
CA ILE A 239 13.98 -18.35 -6.47
C ILE A 239 14.61 -17.56 -5.31
N TYR A 240 14.86 -16.28 -5.52
CA TYR A 240 15.40 -15.41 -4.48
C TYR A 240 14.52 -15.41 -3.22
N ARG A 241 13.22 -15.18 -3.36
CA ARG A 241 12.30 -15.06 -2.22
C ARG A 241 12.06 -16.39 -1.52
N TYR A 242 11.76 -17.43 -2.28
CA TYR A 242 11.35 -18.70 -1.72
C TYR A 242 12.53 -19.51 -1.18
N PHE A 243 13.63 -19.58 -1.93
CA PHE A 243 14.80 -20.37 -1.53
C PHE A 243 15.85 -19.53 -0.80
N LEU A 244 16.40 -18.47 -1.40
CA LEU A 244 17.52 -17.73 -0.82
C LEU A 244 17.12 -16.90 0.40
N ARG A 245 15.88 -16.41 0.44
CA ARG A 245 15.32 -15.67 1.58
C ARG A 245 14.45 -16.53 2.49
N LEU A 246 14.55 -17.85 2.34
CA LEU A 246 13.94 -18.85 3.22
C LEU A 246 12.40 -18.79 3.30
N GLY A 247 11.72 -18.35 2.25
CA GLY A 247 10.26 -18.28 2.20
C GLY A 247 9.57 -19.63 2.41
N PHE A 248 10.26 -20.76 2.14
CA PHE A 248 9.77 -22.12 2.38
C PHE A 248 9.56 -22.43 3.87
N ILE A 249 10.20 -21.71 4.80
CA ILE A 249 10.01 -21.90 6.26
C ILE A 249 8.57 -21.57 6.67
N ASP A 250 7.88 -20.69 5.93
CA ASP A 250 6.47 -20.37 6.18
C ASP A 250 5.52 -21.51 5.74
N GLY A 251 6.06 -22.67 5.32
CA GLY A 251 5.31 -23.88 4.99
C GLY A 251 4.45 -23.75 3.74
N LYS A 252 3.27 -24.43 3.75
CA LYS A 252 2.35 -24.42 2.60
C LYS A 252 1.85 -23.02 2.25
N GLN A 253 1.56 -22.21 3.26
CA GLN A 253 1.14 -20.82 3.08
C GLN A 253 2.27 -19.99 2.48
N GLY A 254 3.52 -20.20 2.92
CA GLY A 254 4.70 -19.58 2.31
C GLY A 254 4.86 -19.96 0.84
N LEU A 255 4.69 -21.25 0.48
CA LEU A 255 4.71 -21.67 -0.92
C LEU A 255 3.65 -20.96 -1.75
N MET A 256 2.38 -20.99 -1.30
CA MET A 256 1.28 -20.34 -2.01
C MET A 256 1.50 -18.83 -2.15
N TRP A 257 1.90 -18.16 -1.06
CA TRP A 257 2.16 -16.73 -1.08
C TRP A 257 3.28 -16.34 -2.04
N HIS A 258 4.44 -16.98 -1.94
CA HIS A 258 5.58 -16.66 -2.78
C HIS A 258 5.36 -17.05 -4.24
N PHE A 259 4.58 -18.12 -4.49
CA PHE A 259 4.19 -18.46 -5.86
C PHE A 259 3.22 -17.42 -6.43
N LEU A 260 2.15 -17.09 -5.73
CA LEU A 260 1.14 -16.14 -6.21
C LEU A 260 1.69 -14.71 -6.32
N GLN A 261 2.30 -14.20 -5.26
CA GLN A 261 2.78 -12.83 -5.16
C GLN A 261 4.16 -12.64 -5.83
N GLY A 262 5.05 -13.62 -5.69
CA GLY A 262 6.42 -13.54 -6.17
C GLY A 262 6.60 -14.00 -7.62
N PHE A 263 5.84 -14.99 -8.08
CA PHE A 263 5.96 -15.54 -9.43
C PHE A 263 4.76 -15.19 -10.29
N TRP A 264 3.56 -15.70 -10.01
CA TRP A 264 2.37 -15.55 -10.85
C TRP A 264 2.04 -14.07 -11.16
N TYR A 265 1.96 -13.25 -10.14
CA TYR A 265 1.69 -11.82 -10.29
C TYR A 265 2.72 -11.14 -11.20
N ARG A 266 4.01 -11.41 -10.97
CA ARG A 266 5.11 -10.83 -11.74
C ARG A 266 5.19 -11.36 -13.17
N PHE A 267 4.89 -12.64 -13.36
CA PHE A 267 4.82 -13.27 -14.67
C PHE A 267 3.66 -12.72 -15.50
N LEU A 268 2.49 -12.52 -14.88
CA LEU A 268 1.32 -11.93 -15.53
C LEU A 268 1.59 -10.48 -16.01
N ILE A 269 2.35 -9.69 -15.26
CA ILE A 269 2.82 -8.37 -15.70
C ILE A 269 3.63 -8.50 -16.99
N ASP A 270 4.56 -9.46 -17.05
CA ASP A 270 5.40 -9.69 -18.23
C ASP A 270 4.57 -10.13 -19.44
N VAL A 271 3.57 -11.00 -19.24
CA VAL A 271 2.64 -11.41 -20.29
C VAL A 271 1.88 -10.21 -20.84
N LYS A 272 1.37 -9.33 -19.99
CA LYS A 272 0.65 -8.12 -20.43
C LYS A 272 1.56 -7.14 -21.18
N ILE A 273 2.79 -6.96 -20.73
CA ILE A 273 3.78 -6.14 -21.48
C ILE A 273 4.07 -6.77 -22.85
N TYR A 274 4.24 -8.09 -22.92
CA TYR A 274 4.43 -8.81 -24.18
C TYR A 274 3.22 -8.66 -25.10
N GLU A 275 2.00 -8.83 -24.59
CA GLU A 275 0.75 -8.62 -25.33
C GLU A 275 0.68 -7.21 -25.95
N ILE A 276 1.00 -6.17 -25.18
CA ILE A 276 1.03 -4.79 -25.66
C ILE A 276 2.02 -4.66 -26.82
N TYR A 277 3.23 -5.21 -26.69
CA TYR A 277 4.24 -5.16 -27.75
C TYR A 277 3.83 -5.92 -29.01
N GLN A 278 3.09 -7.02 -28.88
CA GLN A 278 2.55 -7.75 -30.03
C GLN A 278 1.44 -6.96 -30.75
N ARG A 279 0.59 -6.25 -30.01
CA ARG A 279 -0.55 -5.52 -30.58
C ARG A 279 -0.15 -4.20 -31.24
N VAL A 280 0.71 -3.42 -30.57
CA VAL A 280 1.01 -2.03 -31.00
C VAL A 280 2.50 -1.73 -31.17
N GLY A 281 3.36 -2.73 -31.04
CA GLY A 281 4.79 -2.55 -31.12
C GLY A 281 5.40 -1.89 -29.90
N ARG A 282 6.59 -1.27 -30.08
CA ARG A 282 7.36 -0.62 -29.00
C ARG A 282 7.41 0.90 -29.14
N ASP A 283 6.56 1.46 -29.96
CA ASP A 283 6.45 2.91 -30.13
C ASP A 283 5.75 3.54 -28.92
N LYS A 284 6.31 4.63 -28.41
CA LYS A 284 5.79 5.33 -27.23
C LYS A 284 4.35 5.83 -27.44
N GLN A 285 4.06 6.43 -28.59
CA GLN A 285 2.75 7.02 -28.86
C GLN A 285 1.69 5.94 -29.08
N ALA A 286 2.05 4.86 -29.76
CA ALA A 286 1.17 3.71 -29.95
C ALA A 286 0.79 3.05 -28.60
N ILE A 287 1.74 2.95 -27.66
CA ILE A 287 1.48 2.44 -26.30
C ILE A 287 0.55 3.38 -25.52
N ILE A 288 0.78 4.70 -25.56
CA ILE A 288 -0.09 5.69 -24.91
C ILE A 288 -1.53 5.56 -25.46
N GLN A 289 -1.66 5.51 -26.79
CA GLN A 289 -2.98 5.37 -27.42
C GLN A 289 -3.67 4.05 -27.05
N PHE A 290 -2.92 2.94 -26.96
CA PHE A 290 -3.43 1.66 -26.52
C PHE A 290 -4.06 1.75 -25.11
N PHE A 291 -3.34 2.35 -24.14
CA PHE A 291 -3.88 2.49 -22.78
C PHE A 291 -5.10 3.41 -22.71
N LYS A 292 -5.13 4.46 -23.52
CA LYS A 292 -6.28 5.34 -23.61
C LYS A 292 -7.51 4.64 -24.15
N THR A 293 -7.33 3.79 -25.16
CA THR A 293 -8.46 3.09 -25.84
C THR A 293 -8.94 1.89 -25.05
N GLU A 294 -8.03 1.03 -24.57
CA GLU A 294 -8.38 -0.25 -23.92
C GLU A 294 -8.70 -0.11 -22.44
N TYR A 295 -8.12 0.86 -21.75
CA TYR A 295 -8.21 0.99 -20.28
C TYR A 295 -8.74 2.34 -19.80
N ASP A 296 -9.09 3.25 -20.72
CA ASP A 296 -9.49 4.63 -20.40
C ASP A 296 -8.46 5.34 -19.48
N LYS A 297 -7.17 5.14 -19.76
CA LYS A 297 -6.07 5.70 -18.99
C LYS A 297 -5.19 6.60 -19.84
N ASP A 298 -5.13 7.88 -19.46
CA ASP A 298 -4.20 8.82 -20.03
C ASP A 298 -2.86 8.76 -19.29
N LEU A 299 -1.83 8.21 -19.96
CA LEU A 299 -0.50 8.04 -19.36
C LEU A 299 0.31 9.34 -19.29
N THR A 300 -0.19 10.42 -19.87
CA THR A 300 0.51 11.72 -19.93
C THR A 300 0.09 12.69 -18.81
N LYS A 301 -0.98 12.32 -18.09
CA LYS A 301 -1.52 13.11 -16.97
C LYS A 301 -1.12 12.60 -15.61
#